data_30473bb8fe035ed1aea2dfc4097cde57
#
_entry.id   30473bb8fe035ed1aea2dfc4097cde57
#
_cell.length_a   1.000
_cell.length_b   1.000
_cell.length_c   1.000
_cell.angle_alpha   90.00
_cell.angle_beta   90.00
_cell.angle_gamma   90.00
#
_symmetry.space_group_name_H-M   'P 1'
#
loop_
_entity.id
_entity.type
_entity.pdbx_description
1 polymer ?
#
loop_
_entity_poly.entity_id
_entity_poly.type
_entity_poly.pdbx_seq_one_letter_code
_entity_poly.pdbx_strand_id
1 'polypeptide(L)'
;GISVFPDISTDAASFLHNAEQAIYYGKQSGKGNIEVYRPGIDERSHDPDIRAAYERVAPTIYALTAAIDAKDSYTFIHSMNVSKYAVILAEALGMNSNDIEIIRDAGLLHDIGKISIPERILQKTSKLTDEEYAIMKTHVENSTKMIRYLPDMDYVIPAVVGHHERYDGTGYPRGLAGQNIPYMARILTIADCFDA
;
A
#
# COMPACT_ATOMS: atom_id res chain seq x y z
N GLY A 1 6.81 -16.33 4.04
CA GLY A 1 6.36 -15.85 5.36
C GLY A 1 5.44 -16.83 6.03
N ILE A 2 5.49 -16.87 7.33
CA ILE A 2 4.63 -17.72 8.17
C ILE A 2 3.93 -16.83 9.20
N SER A 3 2.62 -17.02 9.38
CA SER A 3 1.87 -16.53 10.52
C SER A 3 1.34 -17.71 11.33
N VAL A 4 1.08 -17.52 12.62
CA VAL A 4 0.65 -18.60 13.53
C VAL A 4 -0.71 -18.24 14.13
N PHE A 5 -1.67 -19.19 14.03
CA PHE A 5 -2.99 -19.08 14.61
C PHE A 5 -3.12 -20.12 15.75
N PRO A 6 -3.76 -19.81 16.88
CA PRO A 6 -4.35 -18.53 17.29
C PRO A 6 -3.36 -17.60 18.02
N ASP A 7 -2.10 -17.98 18.21
CA ASP A 7 -1.18 -17.33 19.16
C ASP A 7 -0.80 -15.89 18.71
N ILE A 8 -0.69 -15.66 17.41
CA ILE A 8 -0.24 -14.37 16.83
C ILE A 8 -1.36 -13.71 16.02
N SER A 9 -2.28 -14.51 15.47
CA SER A 9 -3.38 -14.02 14.64
C SER A 9 -4.70 -14.57 15.17
N THR A 10 -5.70 -13.74 15.36
CA THR A 10 -6.98 -14.09 15.99
C THR A 10 -8.12 -14.28 14.99
N ASP A 11 -7.92 -13.84 13.75
CA ASP A 11 -8.89 -13.91 12.65
C ASP A 11 -8.18 -14.09 11.30
N ALA A 12 -8.94 -14.38 10.25
CA ALA A 12 -8.39 -14.65 8.91
C ALA A 12 -7.72 -13.42 8.29
N ALA A 13 -8.21 -12.20 8.55
CA ALA A 13 -7.64 -10.98 8.01
C ALA A 13 -6.26 -10.70 8.62
N SER A 14 -6.15 -10.75 9.95
CA SER A 14 -4.88 -10.58 10.65
C SER A 14 -3.90 -11.70 10.33
N PHE A 15 -4.37 -12.95 10.18
CA PHE A 15 -3.53 -14.08 9.79
C PHE A 15 -2.86 -13.84 8.42
N LEU A 16 -3.65 -13.43 7.42
CA LEU A 16 -3.14 -13.16 6.08
C LEU A 16 -2.20 -11.96 6.06
N HIS A 17 -2.58 -10.87 6.74
CA HIS A 17 -1.76 -9.67 6.89
C HIS A 17 -0.39 -10.01 7.51
N ASN A 18 -0.38 -10.72 8.64
CA ASN A 18 0.85 -11.09 9.34
C ASN A 18 1.75 -12.01 8.49
N ALA A 19 1.16 -12.92 7.69
CA ALA A 19 1.92 -13.77 6.77
C ALA A 19 2.58 -12.92 5.66
N GLU A 20 1.91 -11.91 5.14
CA GLU A 20 2.47 -10.98 4.14
C GLU A 20 3.58 -10.11 4.71
N GLN A 21 3.43 -9.60 5.94
CA GLN A 21 4.51 -8.90 6.64
C GLN A 21 5.75 -9.80 6.77
N ALA A 22 5.57 -11.06 7.18
CA ALA A 22 6.68 -12.01 7.27
C ALA A 22 7.32 -12.29 5.90
N ILE A 23 6.55 -12.34 4.79
CA ILE A 23 7.11 -12.46 3.43
C ILE A 23 7.96 -11.24 3.09
N TYR A 24 7.43 -10.05 3.36
CA TYR A 24 8.12 -8.79 3.08
C TYR A 24 9.48 -8.74 3.79
N TYR A 25 9.52 -8.93 5.11
CA TYR A 25 10.76 -8.89 5.87
C TYR A 25 11.69 -10.08 5.59
N GLY A 26 11.15 -11.24 5.27
CA GLY A 26 11.94 -12.40 4.85
C GLY A 26 12.69 -12.16 3.53
N LYS A 27 12.09 -11.41 2.59
CA LYS A 27 12.77 -11.00 1.35
C LYS A 27 13.90 -10.01 1.62
N GLN A 28 13.73 -9.10 2.56
CA GLN A 28 14.79 -8.15 2.96
C GLN A 28 15.97 -8.83 3.65
N SER A 29 15.72 -9.86 4.44
CA SER A 29 16.78 -10.62 5.14
C SER A 29 17.60 -11.53 4.22
N GLY A 30 17.29 -11.58 2.91
CA GLY A 30 17.95 -12.38 1.89
C GLY A 30 17.05 -13.47 1.29
N LYS A 31 17.29 -13.80 0.01
CA LYS A 31 16.50 -14.81 -0.70
C LYS A 31 16.70 -16.22 -0.10
N GLY A 32 15.60 -16.96 0.02
CA GLY A 32 15.62 -18.34 0.51
C GLY A 32 15.43 -18.50 2.02
N ASN A 33 15.23 -17.42 2.76
CA ASN A 33 14.95 -17.48 4.20
C ASN A 33 13.47 -17.74 4.50
N ILE A 34 13.22 -18.42 5.63
CA ILE A 34 11.90 -18.56 6.20
C ILE A 34 11.77 -17.53 7.33
N GLU A 35 10.81 -16.62 7.21
CA GLU A 35 10.51 -15.65 8.25
C GLU A 35 9.15 -15.95 8.85
N VAL A 36 9.09 -15.96 10.19
CA VAL A 36 7.86 -16.11 10.98
C VAL A 36 7.49 -14.73 11.48
N TYR A 37 6.23 -14.32 11.28
CA TYR A 37 5.74 -13.06 11.81
C TYR A 37 5.90 -13.01 13.34
N ARG A 38 6.34 -11.86 13.82
CA ARG A 38 6.41 -11.51 15.25
C ARG A 38 5.91 -10.08 15.40
N PRO A 39 5.16 -9.74 16.45
CA PRO A 39 4.85 -8.35 16.76
C PRO A 39 6.12 -7.50 16.78
N GLY A 40 6.10 -6.33 16.14
CA GLY A 40 7.28 -5.47 15.98
C GLY A 40 8.27 -5.88 14.89
N ILE A 41 7.88 -6.78 13.98
CA ILE A 41 8.74 -7.16 12.84
C ILE A 41 9.03 -5.94 11.93
N ASP A 42 8.12 -4.99 11.90
CA ASP A 42 8.17 -3.71 11.19
C ASP A 42 9.14 -2.69 11.82
N GLU A 43 9.57 -2.90 13.07
CA GLU A 43 10.54 -2.04 13.76
C GLU A 43 12.01 -2.33 13.37
N ARG A 44 12.26 -3.36 12.57
CA ARG A 44 13.60 -3.71 12.10
C ARG A 44 14.12 -2.68 11.10
N SER A 45 15.39 -2.30 11.25
CA SER A 45 16.07 -1.40 10.30
C SER A 45 16.06 -1.99 8.88
N HIS A 46 15.72 -1.16 7.92
CA HIS A 46 15.56 -1.51 6.53
C HIS A 46 16.92 -1.53 5.79
N ASP A 47 16.96 -2.28 4.68
CA ASP A 47 18.08 -2.37 3.76
C ASP A 47 18.38 -0.99 3.13
N PRO A 48 19.65 -0.55 3.05
CA PRO A 48 20.05 0.71 2.45
C PRO A 48 19.75 0.86 0.95
N ASP A 49 19.21 -0.16 0.29
CA ASP A 49 19.05 -0.19 -1.17
C ASP A 49 17.64 0.13 -1.69
N ILE A 50 16.72 0.61 -0.83
CA ILE A 50 15.35 0.99 -1.25
C ILE A 50 15.39 2.09 -2.31
N ARG A 51 16.25 3.08 -2.14
CA ARG A 51 16.42 4.16 -3.10
C ARG A 51 16.88 3.66 -4.47
N ALA A 52 17.86 2.77 -4.49
CA ALA A 52 18.34 2.16 -5.72
C ALA A 52 17.27 1.27 -6.38
N ALA A 53 16.43 0.59 -5.60
CA ALA A 53 15.28 -0.14 -6.11
C ALA A 53 14.29 0.79 -6.82
N TYR A 54 13.92 1.90 -6.18
CA TYR A 54 13.04 2.91 -6.78
C TYR A 54 13.63 3.50 -8.06
N GLU A 55 14.90 3.93 -8.07
CA GLU A 55 15.54 4.54 -9.23
C GLU A 55 15.52 3.62 -10.47
N ARG A 56 15.61 2.31 -10.27
CA ARG A 56 15.50 1.32 -11.37
C ARG A 56 14.11 1.25 -12.00
N VAL A 57 13.06 1.44 -11.21
CA VAL A 57 11.67 1.27 -11.66
C VAL A 57 10.90 2.58 -11.81
N ALA A 58 11.45 3.70 -11.37
CA ALA A 58 10.80 5.01 -11.43
C ALA A 58 10.24 5.36 -12.82
N PRO A 59 10.95 5.15 -13.94
CA PRO A 59 10.38 5.39 -15.26
C PRO A 59 9.12 4.56 -15.55
N THR A 60 9.09 3.32 -15.07
CA THR A 60 7.92 2.43 -15.21
C THR A 60 6.75 2.91 -14.35
N ILE A 61 7.04 3.34 -13.12
CA ILE A 61 6.02 3.90 -12.20
C ILE A 61 5.39 5.13 -12.83
N TYR A 62 6.19 6.07 -13.33
CA TYR A 62 5.68 7.28 -13.99
C TYR A 62 4.87 6.96 -15.25
N ALA A 63 5.30 5.97 -16.05
CA ALA A 63 4.56 5.54 -17.22
C ALA A 63 3.19 4.92 -16.86
N LEU A 64 3.15 4.10 -15.80
CA LEU A 64 1.91 3.49 -15.31
C LEU A 64 0.95 4.54 -14.75
N THR A 65 1.44 5.45 -13.90
CA THR A 65 0.61 6.54 -13.36
C THR A 65 0.10 7.48 -14.45
N ALA A 66 0.91 7.80 -15.44
CA ALA A 66 0.48 8.59 -16.60
C ALA A 66 -0.58 7.86 -17.45
N ALA A 67 -0.48 6.54 -17.60
CA ALA A 67 -1.48 5.76 -18.32
C ALA A 67 -2.83 5.73 -17.58
N ILE A 68 -2.83 5.79 -16.25
CA ILE A 68 -4.05 5.91 -15.46
C ILE A 68 -4.65 7.30 -15.62
N ASP A 69 -3.83 8.34 -15.61
CA ASP A 69 -4.26 9.73 -15.79
C ASP A 69 -4.95 9.95 -17.15
N ALA A 70 -4.51 9.26 -18.20
CA ALA A 70 -5.19 9.26 -19.48
C ALA A 70 -6.62 8.69 -19.41
N LYS A 71 -6.93 7.87 -18.40
CA LYS A 71 -8.23 7.22 -18.16
C LYS A 71 -9.05 7.96 -17.10
N ASP A 72 -8.39 8.59 -16.14
CA ASP A 72 -8.96 9.35 -15.04
C ASP A 72 -8.05 10.56 -14.77
N SER A 73 -8.40 11.70 -15.35
CA SER A 73 -7.59 12.93 -15.43
C SER A 73 -7.21 13.56 -14.07
N TYR A 74 -7.53 12.92 -12.97
CA TYR A 74 -7.22 13.37 -11.59
C TYR A 74 -6.11 12.55 -10.94
N THR A 75 -5.85 11.32 -11.40
CA THR A 75 -5.09 10.32 -10.63
C THR A 75 -3.59 10.60 -10.54
N PHE A 76 -2.94 11.16 -11.59
CA PHE A 76 -1.49 11.40 -11.56
C PHE A 76 -1.09 12.51 -10.57
N ILE A 77 -1.75 13.67 -10.67
CA ILE A 77 -1.49 14.80 -9.76
C ILE A 77 -1.84 14.40 -8.33
N HIS A 78 -2.95 13.70 -8.15
CA HIS A 78 -3.35 13.14 -6.86
C HIS A 78 -2.28 12.23 -6.26
N SER A 79 -1.81 11.22 -6.97
CA SER A 79 -0.76 10.31 -6.47
C SER A 79 0.53 11.05 -6.10
N MET A 80 0.92 12.06 -6.88
CA MET A 80 2.08 12.91 -6.56
C MET A 80 1.86 13.74 -5.28
N ASN A 81 0.67 14.31 -5.10
CA ASN A 81 0.31 15.07 -3.92
C ASN A 81 0.24 14.17 -2.69
N VAL A 82 -0.43 13.02 -2.79
CA VAL A 82 -0.52 12.03 -1.70
C VAL A 82 0.86 11.58 -1.26
N SER A 83 1.76 11.26 -2.20
CA SER A 83 3.15 10.93 -1.91
C SER A 83 3.84 12.07 -1.14
N LYS A 84 3.70 13.32 -1.59
CA LYS A 84 4.28 14.50 -0.93
C LYS A 84 3.73 14.71 0.49
N TYR A 85 2.41 14.64 0.66
CA TYR A 85 1.79 14.86 1.96
C TYR A 85 2.11 13.72 2.94
N ALA A 86 2.18 12.49 2.46
CA ALA A 86 2.60 11.36 3.26
C ALA A 86 4.04 11.51 3.77
N VAL A 87 4.96 11.99 2.92
CA VAL A 87 6.35 12.31 3.32
C VAL A 87 6.38 13.41 4.37
N ILE A 88 5.68 14.54 4.16
CA ILE A 88 5.63 15.63 5.14
C ILE A 88 5.13 15.13 6.50
N LEU A 89 4.09 14.30 6.50
CA LEU A 89 3.54 13.72 7.73
C LEU A 89 4.52 12.76 8.38
N ALA A 90 5.20 11.90 7.62
CA ALA A 90 6.19 10.95 8.12
C ALA A 90 7.40 11.67 8.75
N GLU A 91 7.89 12.74 8.11
CA GLU A 91 8.96 13.59 8.65
C GLU A 91 8.53 14.26 9.96
N ALA A 92 7.31 14.82 10.03
CA ALA A 92 6.77 15.42 11.23
C ALA A 92 6.59 14.43 12.39
N LEU A 93 6.36 13.15 12.07
CA LEU A 93 6.29 12.05 13.05
C LEU A 93 7.65 11.51 13.45
N GLY A 94 8.76 12.02 12.89
CA GLY A 94 10.13 11.62 13.22
C GLY A 94 10.51 10.25 12.67
N MET A 95 9.89 9.81 11.57
CA MET A 95 10.23 8.55 10.94
C MET A 95 11.64 8.59 10.35
N ASN A 96 12.30 7.44 10.26
CA ASN A 96 13.63 7.35 9.66
C ASN A 96 13.56 7.50 8.12
N SER A 97 14.71 7.73 7.50
CA SER A 97 14.81 8.01 6.06
C SER A 97 14.27 6.86 5.18
N ASN A 98 14.47 5.61 5.59
CA ASN A 98 13.97 4.45 4.83
C ASN A 98 12.45 4.39 4.85
N ASP A 99 11.83 4.62 6.01
CA ASP A 99 10.38 4.63 6.15
C ASP A 99 9.75 5.78 5.35
N ILE A 100 10.43 6.94 5.31
CA ILE A 100 10.03 8.08 4.47
C ILE A 100 10.08 7.73 2.98
N GLU A 101 11.11 7.00 2.54
CA GLU A 101 11.18 6.51 1.16
C GLU A 101 10.06 5.51 0.84
N ILE A 102 9.80 4.56 1.75
CA ILE A 102 8.71 3.60 1.59
C ILE A 102 7.36 4.29 1.44
N ILE A 103 7.06 5.25 2.31
CA ILE A 103 5.77 5.94 2.26
C ILE A 103 5.63 6.84 1.03
N ARG A 104 6.72 7.46 0.57
CA ARG A 104 6.77 8.20 -0.70
C ARG A 104 6.36 7.31 -1.86
N ASP A 105 6.99 6.14 -1.97
CA ASP A 105 6.78 5.22 -3.08
C ASP A 105 5.39 4.57 -3.00
N ALA A 106 4.91 4.26 -1.79
CA ALA A 106 3.54 3.80 -1.56
C ALA A 106 2.51 4.83 -2.02
N GLY A 107 2.75 6.13 -1.75
CA GLY A 107 1.88 7.22 -2.20
C GLY A 107 1.77 7.30 -3.72
N LEU A 108 2.86 7.05 -4.45
CA LEU A 108 2.84 7.02 -5.91
C LEU A 108 2.09 5.81 -6.48
N LEU A 109 2.09 4.69 -5.77
CA LEU A 109 1.65 3.38 -6.28
C LEU A 109 0.30 2.93 -5.73
N HIS A 110 -0.27 3.61 -4.72
CA HIS A 110 -1.44 3.11 -4.00
C HIS A 110 -2.63 2.82 -4.91
N ASP A 111 -2.81 3.63 -5.92
CA ASP A 111 -3.97 3.64 -6.81
C ASP A 111 -3.71 3.08 -8.22
N ILE A 112 -2.52 2.53 -8.52
CA ILE A 112 -2.22 2.03 -9.89
C ILE A 112 -3.20 0.96 -10.37
N GLY A 113 -3.84 0.24 -9.47
CA GLY A 113 -4.87 -0.75 -9.77
C GLY A 113 -6.16 -0.17 -10.36
N LYS A 114 -6.38 1.14 -10.28
CA LYS A 114 -7.51 1.83 -10.95
C LYS A 114 -7.49 1.65 -12.48
N ILE A 115 -6.34 1.35 -13.07
CA ILE A 115 -6.25 1.02 -14.51
C ILE A 115 -7.18 -0.13 -14.91
N SER A 116 -7.45 -1.06 -14.01
CA SER A 116 -8.33 -2.22 -14.24
C SER A 116 -9.81 -1.92 -14.03
N ILE A 117 -10.15 -0.76 -13.46
CA ILE A 117 -11.54 -0.39 -13.19
C ILE A 117 -12.18 0.13 -14.49
N PRO A 118 -13.40 -0.32 -14.82
CA PRO A 118 -14.12 0.18 -15.99
C PRO A 118 -14.31 1.70 -15.94
N GLU A 119 -14.04 2.39 -17.05
CA GLU A 119 -14.11 3.84 -17.18
C GLU A 119 -15.49 4.40 -16.76
N ARG A 120 -16.57 3.72 -17.12
CA ARG A 120 -17.95 4.10 -16.72
C ARG A 120 -18.17 4.14 -15.20
N ILE A 121 -17.30 3.45 -14.41
CA ILE A 121 -17.34 3.47 -12.95
C ILE A 121 -16.43 4.59 -12.42
N LEU A 122 -15.23 4.73 -12.99
CA LEU A 122 -14.27 5.78 -12.59
C LEU A 122 -14.84 7.18 -12.82
N GLN A 123 -15.44 7.42 -14.00
CA GLN A 123 -15.95 8.74 -14.41
C GLN A 123 -17.40 9.00 -13.98
N LYS A 124 -17.99 8.11 -13.18
CA LYS A 124 -19.38 8.28 -12.76
C LYS A 124 -19.53 9.47 -11.81
N THR A 125 -20.31 10.45 -12.21
CA THR A 125 -20.58 11.68 -11.41
C THR A 125 -21.65 11.51 -10.35
N SER A 126 -22.45 10.43 -10.41
CA SER A 126 -23.44 10.09 -9.39
C SER A 126 -22.88 9.05 -8.43
N LYS A 127 -23.53 8.85 -7.29
CA LYS A 127 -23.15 7.81 -6.31
C LYS A 127 -23.08 6.43 -6.99
N LEU A 128 -22.02 5.67 -6.68
CA LEU A 128 -21.87 4.28 -7.13
C LEU A 128 -22.97 3.40 -6.50
N THR A 129 -23.45 2.41 -7.25
CA THR A 129 -24.24 1.33 -6.65
C THR A 129 -23.35 0.42 -5.80
N ASP A 130 -23.95 -0.47 -5.01
CA ASP A 130 -23.18 -1.40 -4.17
C ASP A 130 -22.31 -2.34 -5.02
N GLU A 131 -22.80 -2.77 -6.20
CA GLU A 131 -22.06 -3.60 -7.15
C GLU A 131 -20.90 -2.82 -7.78
N GLU A 132 -21.13 -1.56 -8.18
CA GLU A 132 -20.08 -0.70 -8.73
C GLU A 132 -19.02 -0.37 -7.66
N TYR A 133 -19.45 -0.14 -6.42
CA TYR A 133 -18.54 0.08 -5.30
C TYR A 133 -17.71 -1.17 -4.98
N ALA A 134 -18.31 -2.37 -5.07
CA ALA A 134 -17.56 -3.62 -4.93
C ALA A 134 -16.49 -3.75 -6.01
N ILE A 135 -16.78 -3.36 -7.27
CA ILE A 135 -15.79 -3.31 -8.34
C ILE A 135 -14.70 -2.26 -8.03
N MET A 136 -15.09 -1.05 -7.62
CA MET A 136 -14.15 0.01 -7.27
C MET A 136 -13.15 -0.45 -6.20
N LYS A 137 -13.60 -1.13 -5.14
CA LYS A 137 -12.73 -1.65 -4.07
C LYS A 137 -11.66 -2.62 -4.57
N THR A 138 -11.83 -3.26 -5.73
CA THR A 138 -10.84 -4.19 -6.27
C THR A 138 -9.53 -3.53 -6.69
N HIS A 139 -9.51 -2.18 -6.84
CA HIS A 139 -8.28 -1.48 -7.22
C HIS A 139 -7.14 -1.73 -6.22
N VAL A 140 -7.43 -1.86 -4.93
CA VAL A 140 -6.42 -2.13 -3.88
C VAL A 140 -5.67 -3.43 -4.14
N GLU A 141 -6.42 -4.52 -4.35
CA GLU A 141 -5.82 -5.82 -4.66
C GLU A 141 -5.13 -5.82 -6.04
N ASN A 142 -5.68 -5.09 -7.00
CA ASN A 142 -5.08 -4.96 -8.32
C ASN A 142 -3.78 -4.13 -8.27
N SER A 143 -3.72 -3.06 -7.47
CA SER A 143 -2.48 -2.33 -7.18
C SER A 143 -1.41 -3.28 -6.62
N THR A 144 -1.76 -4.07 -5.63
CA THR A 144 -0.85 -5.06 -5.03
C THR A 144 -0.35 -6.07 -6.06
N LYS A 145 -1.24 -6.60 -6.92
CA LYS A 145 -0.84 -7.53 -7.98
C LYS A 145 0.15 -6.89 -8.96
N MET A 146 -0.09 -5.64 -9.35
CA MET A 146 0.79 -4.91 -10.27
C MET A 146 2.15 -4.61 -9.64
N ILE A 147 2.18 -4.18 -8.38
CA ILE A 147 3.42 -3.89 -7.64
C ILE A 147 4.32 -5.13 -7.58
N ARG A 148 3.76 -6.33 -7.42
CA ARG A 148 4.53 -7.58 -7.41
C ARG A 148 5.28 -7.90 -8.71
N TYR A 149 4.91 -7.26 -9.83
CA TYR A 149 5.65 -7.35 -11.08
C TYR A 149 6.78 -6.30 -11.19
N LEU A 150 6.81 -5.31 -10.29
CA LEU A 150 7.89 -4.35 -10.24
C LEU A 150 9.06 -4.93 -9.42
N PRO A 151 10.28 -5.00 -9.99
CA PRO A 151 11.43 -5.54 -9.27
C PRO A 151 11.67 -4.80 -7.96
N ASP A 152 11.84 -5.56 -6.89
CA ASP A 152 12.24 -5.08 -5.58
C ASP A 152 11.30 -4.03 -4.92
N MET A 153 10.02 -3.94 -5.35
CA MET A 153 9.04 -2.97 -4.84
C MET A 153 8.03 -3.55 -3.83
N ASP A 154 8.19 -4.80 -3.42
CA ASP A 154 7.25 -5.45 -2.49
C ASP A 154 7.13 -4.74 -1.13
N TYR A 155 8.11 -3.91 -0.76
CA TYR A 155 8.16 -3.18 0.50
C TYR A 155 7.02 -2.14 0.66
N VAL A 156 6.43 -1.65 -0.42
CA VAL A 156 5.30 -0.71 -0.34
C VAL A 156 3.96 -1.41 -0.12
N ILE A 157 3.88 -2.72 -0.37
CA ILE A 157 2.62 -3.49 -0.34
C ILE A 157 1.85 -3.33 0.97
N PRO A 158 2.46 -3.41 2.16
CA PRO A 158 1.71 -3.25 3.41
C PRO A 158 0.99 -1.91 3.53
N ALA A 159 1.62 -0.82 3.07
CA ALA A 159 0.99 0.49 3.05
C ALA A 159 -0.15 0.55 2.03
N VAL A 160 0.10 0.07 0.81
CA VAL A 160 -0.86 0.09 -0.29
C VAL A 160 -2.09 -0.77 0.01
N VAL A 161 -1.93 -1.99 0.54
CA VAL A 161 -3.08 -2.84 0.88
C VAL A 161 -3.97 -2.21 1.95
N GLY A 162 -3.38 -1.49 2.91
CA GLY A 162 -4.12 -0.99 4.07
C GLY A 162 -4.64 0.44 3.95
N HIS A 163 -4.42 1.15 2.84
CA HIS A 163 -4.74 2.58 2.77
C HIS A 163 -6.24 2.91 2.80
N HIS A 164 -7.11 1.95 2.54
CA HIS A 164 -8.56 2.07 2.71
C HIS A 164 -9.09 1.31 3.94
N GLU A 165 -8.22 0.79 4.79
CA GLU A 165 -8.64 0.29 6.09
C GLU A 165 -9.04 1.45 7.00
N ARG A 166 -10.03 1.21 7.84
CA ARG A 166 -10.55 2.23 8.78
C ARG A 166 -10.27 1.80 10.21
N TYR A 167 -9.91 2.77 11.04
CA TYR A 167 -9.56 2.50 12.44
C TYR A 167 -10.66 1.76 13.21
N ASP A 168 -11.91 1.94 12.80
CA ASP A 168 -13.09 1.27 13.36
C ASP A 168 -13.32 -0.15 12.80
N GLY A 169 -12.49 -0.63 11.85
CA GLY A 169 -12.62 -1.95 11.23
C GLY A 169 -13.67 -2.03 10.12
N THR A 170 -14.29 -0.92 9.72
CA THR A 170 -15.27 -0.88 8.62
C THR A 170 -14.65 -0.66 7.24
N GLY A 171 -13.31 -0.63 7.17
CA GLY A 171 -12.54 -0.45 5.95
C GLY A 171 -12.45 -1.70 5.08
N TYR A 172 -11.62 -1.64 4.06
CA TYR A 172 -11.36 -2.73 3.12
C TYR A 172 -9.89 -2.73 2.69
N PRO A 173 -9.36 -3.81 2.12
CA PRO A 173 -10.03 -5.07 1.74
C PRO A 173 -10.16 -6.11 2.87
N ARG A 174 -9.52 -5.91 4.03
CA ARG A 174 -9.39 -6.93 5.07
C ARG A 174 -10.18 -6.65 6.33
N GLY A 175 -10.71 -5.44 6.51
CA GLY A 175 -11.42 -5.04 7.71
C GLY A 175 -10.52 -4.98 8.94
N LEU A 176 -9.25 -4.61 8.77
CA LEU A 176 -8.32 -4.41 9.88
C LEU A 176 -8.78 -3.24 10.74
N ALA A 177 -8.60 -3.36 12.06
CA ALA A 177 -9.00 -2.32 13.02
C ALA A 177 -7.84 -1.87 13.91
N GLY A 178 -7.87 -0.61 14.29
CA GLY A 178 -6.96 -0.04 15.29
C GLY A 178 -5.50 -0.20 14.88
N GLN A 179 -4.70 -0.74 15.80
CA GLN A 179 -3.25 -0.94 15.62
C GLN A 179 -2.90 -2.09 14.66
N ASN A 180 -3.85 -2.94 14.28
CA ASN A 180 -3.63 -3.99 13.28
C ASN A 180 -3.47 -3.42 11.86
N ILE A 181 -3.90 -2.17 11.62
CA ILE A 181 -3.62 -1.47 10.37
C ILE A 181 -2.14 -1.06 10.37
N PRO A 182 -1.36 -1.41 9.31
CA PRO A 182 0.04 -1.01 9.21
C PRO A 182 0.21 0.49 9.43
N TYR A 183 1.25 0.88 10.17
CA TYR A 183 1.47 2.29 10.52
C TYR A 183 1.56 3.18 9.28
N MET A 184 2.32 2.73 8.27
CA MET A 184 2.45 3.44 6.99
C MET A 184 1.12 3.53 6.23
N ALA A 185 0.27 2.50 6.31
CA ALA A 185 -1.07 2.56 5.72
C ALA A 185 -1.94 3.65 6.37
N ARG A 186 -1.86 3.81 7.70
CA ARG A 186 -2.57 4.89 8.41
C ARG A 186 -2.10 6.28 8.00
N ILE A 187 -0.79 6.46 7.80
CA ILE A 187 -0.21 7.71 7.28
C ILE A 187 -0.71 7.98 5.86
N LEU A 188 -0.65 6.96 5.00
CA LEU A 188 -1.10 7.03 3.62
C LEU A 188 -2.58 7.38 3.51
N THR A 189 -3.45 6.75 4.33
CA THR A 189 -4.88 7.07 4.42
C THR A 189 -5.13 8.54 4.73
N ILE A 190 -4.36 9.12 5.67
CA ILE A 190 -4.51 10.53 6.04
C ILE A 190 -4.11 11.44 4.88
N ALA A 191 -3.00 11.14 4.21
CA ALA A 191 -2.53 11.91 3.07
C ALA A 191 -3.49 11.85 1.87
N ASP A 192 -4.03 10.66 1.60
CA ASP A 192 -5.03 10.41 0.56
C ASP A 192 -6.32 11.19 0.82
N CYS A 193 -6.88 11.08 2.03
CA CYS A 193 -8.08 11.83 2.42
C CYS A 193 -7.87 13.35 2.45
N PHE A 194 -6.63 13.82 2.61
CA PHE A 194 -6.32 15.25 2.64
C PHE A 194 -6.30 15.87 1.24
N ASP A 195 -5.89 15.11 0.22
CA ASP A 195 -5.82 15.56 -1.16
C ASP A 195 -7.14 15.37 -1.93
N ALA A 196 -8.05 14.52 -1.45
CA ALA A 196 -9.31 14.14 -2.08
C ALA A 196 -10.36 15.28 -2.16
#